data_5de2eb60dbd0f2f51ab44d3b50c4689d
#
_entry.id   5de2eb60dbd0f2f51ab44d3b50c4689d
#
_cell.length_a   1.000
_cell.length_b   1.000
_cell.length_c   1.000
_cell.angle_alpha   90.00
_cell.angle_beta   90.00
_cell.angle_gamma   90.00
#
_symmetry.space_group_name_H-M   'P 1'
#
loop_
_entity.id
_entity.type
_entity.pdbx_description
1 polymer ?
#
loop_
_entity_poly.entity_id
_entity_poly.type
_entity_poly.pdbx_seq_one_letter_code
_entity_poly.pdbx_strand_id
1 'polypeptide(L)'
;MFSMTVAAMRRHRIAGAAALAAALIAPGAAAAAAAAPAAQASVSRSALASGYGGSRAGNAALNWAEGHARGCWYSYGGSSCSPGYDCSGLVMAAFGHGAGIWLPHSTYSMLGNRHLHRISLSQARRGDLMFYGSGHVEINTIWYHQTFGAHHSGQRVGLRKWSPWWHPTAAYRVW
;
A
#
# COMPACT_ATOMS: atom_id res chain seq x y z
N MET A 1 49.10 -11.01 -30.08
CA MET A 1 50.24 -11.34 -29.21
C MET A 1 50.16 -10.52 -27.96
N PHE A 2 49.96 -11.14 -26.82
CA PHE A 2 50.21 -10.85 -25.42
C PHE A 2 49.11 -11.52 -24.64
N SER A 3 49.34 -12.49 -24.15
CA SER A 3 49.94 -13.33 -23.06
C SER A 3 49.11 -13.22 -21.77
N MET A 4 48.52 -14.37 -21.44
CA MET A 4 47.82 -14.70 -20.20
C MET A 4 48.78 -14.70 -19.00
N THR A 5 48.28 -14.25 -17.84
CA THR A 5 48.90 -14.65 -16.57
C THR A 5 47.81 -15.06 -15.59
N VAL A 6 47.79 -16.34 -15.27
CA VAL A 6 46.96 -17.00 -14.26
C VAL A 6 47.70 -16.87 -12.92
N ALA A 7 47.06 -16.34 -11.91
CA ALA A 7 47.60 -16.35 -10.55
C ALA A 7 46.80 -17.33 -9.68
N ALA A 8 47.53 -18.25 -9.10
CA ALA A 8 47.07 -19.42 -8.39
C ALA A 8 46.56 -19.09 -6.96
N MET A 9 45.45 -19.74 -6.59
CA MET A 9 44.93 -19.82 -5.24
C MET A 9 45.83 -20.61 -4.30
N ARG A 10 46.23 -20.03 -3.19
CA ARG A 10 46.77 -20.75 -2.03
C ARG A 10 45.65 -21.09 -1.03
N ARG A 11 45.43 -22.37 -0.84
CA ARG A 11 44.62 -22.94 0.25
C ARG A 11 45.48 -23.04 1.50
N HIS A 12 45.10 -22.39 2.59
CA HIS A 12 45.63 -22.71 3.90
C HIS A 12 44.63 -23.59 4.66
N ARG A 13 45.05 -24.84 4.87
CA ARG A 13 44.49 -25.74 5.86
C ARG A 13 45.16 -25.45 7.19
N ILE A 14 44.40 -25.21 8.23
CA ILE A 14 44.87 -25.29 9.61
C ILE A 14 44.04 -26.37 10.31
N ALA A 15 44.74 -27.39 10.74
CA ALA A 15 44.23 -28.48 11.55
C ALA A 15 44.64 -28.28 13.01
N GLY A 16 43.81 -28.81 13.92
CA GLY A 16 44.18 -29.12 15.30
C GLY A 16 43.56 -28.19 16.32
N ALA A 17 42.88 -28.61 17.31
CA ALA A 17 43.07 -29.61 18.28
C ALA A 17 41.82 -29.78 19.12
N ALA A 18 41.50 -31.00 19.44
CA ALA A 18 40.46 -31.36 20.42
C ALA A 18 40.94 -31.06 21.83
N ALA A 19 40.05 -30.47 22.64
CA ALA A 19 40.13 -30.48 24.09
C ALA A 19 38.82 -30.95 24.65
N LEU A 20 38.79 -32.15 25.14
CA LEU A 20 37.74 -32.69 26.03
C LEU A 20 37.83 -31.99 27.40
N ALA A 21 36.80 -31.37 27.83
CA ALA A 21 36.58 -31.06 29.25
C ALA A 21 35.20 -31.54 29.63
N ALA A 22 35.19 -32.45 30.56
CA ALA A 22 34.00 -33.10 31.13
C ALA A 22 33.27 -32.17 32.07
N ALA A 23 31.97 -32.16 31.89
CA ALA A 23 30.85 -32.19 32.80
C ALA A 23 30.88 -31.48 34.14
N LEU A 24 29.80 -30.86 34.41
CA LEU A 24 29.05 -31.00 35.67
C LEU A 24 27.56 -30.74 35.39
N ILE A 25 26.76 -31.75 35.59
CA ILE A 25 25.31 -31.70 35.52
C ILE A 25 24.83 -31.02 36.80
N ALA A 26 24.16 -29.88 36.68
CA ALA A 26 23.34 -29.33 37.72
C ALA A 26 21.87 -29.36 37.25
N PRO A 27 20.97 -29.93 38.04
CA PRO A 27 19.54 -29.95 37.70
C PRO A 27 18.85 -28.66 38.16
N GLY A 28 17.98 -28.16 37.33
CA GLY A 28 16.86 -27.36 37.79
C GLY A 28 16.92 -25.85 37.61
N ALA A 29 16.41 -25.39 36.51
CA ALA A 29 15.51 -24.23 36.46
C ALA A 29 14.64 -24.40 35.23
N ALA A 30 13.41 -24.83 35.44
CA ALA A 30 12.37 -24.72 34.40
C ALA A 30 12.14 -23.24 34.13
N ALA A 31 12.76 -22.73 33.08
CA ALA A 31 12.40 -21.44 32.54
C ALA A 31 11.01 -21.58 31.90
N ALA A 32 10.00 -21.13 32.64
CA ALA A 32 8.68 -20.90 32.05
C ALA A 32 8.86 -19.91 30.92
N ALA A 33 8.86 -20.42 29.68
CA ALA A 33 8.73 -19.61 28.49
C ALA A 33 7.37 -18.91 28.58
N ALA A 34 7.39 -17.66 28.97
CA ALA A 34 6.20 -16.79 28.90
C ALA A 34 5.79 -16.71 27.43
N ALA A 35 4.79 -17.49 27.08
CA ALA A 35 4.09 -17.35 25.81
C ALA A 35 3.49 -15.93 25.79
N ALA A 36 4.16 -15.00 25.12
CA ALA A 36 3.60 -13.71 24.86
C ALA A 36 2.32 -13.91 24.06
N PRO A 37 1.18 -13.37 24.49
CA PRO A 37 -0.10 -13.71 23.93
C PRO A 37 -0.18 -13.16 22.50
N ALA A 38 -0.38 -14.05 21.52
CA ALA A 38 -0.67 -13.71 20.13
C ALA A 38 -1.88 -12.74 19.99
N ALA A 39 -2.70 -12.63 21.03
CA ALA A 39 -3.82 -11.70 21.14
C ALA A 39 -3.40 -10.22 21.09
N GLN A 40 -2.23 -9.84 21.60
CA GLN A 40 -1.79 -8.43 21.57
C GLN A 40 -1.37 -7.97 20.18
N ALA A 41 -0.81 -8.86 19.35
CA ALA A 41 -0.45 -8.54 17.98
C ALA A 41 -1.68 -8.37 17.06
N SER A 42 -2.76 -9.10 17.33
CA SER A 42 -4.02 -8.98 16.58
C SER A 42 -4.78 -7.69 16.91
N VAL A 43 -4.78 -7.29 18.18
CA VAL A 43 -5.41 -6.03 18.64
C VAL A 43 -4.68 -4.83 18.05
N SER A 44 -3.34 -4.85 17.99
CA SER A 44 -2.56 -3.77 17.39
C SER A 44 -2.82 -3.62 15.87
N ARG A 45 -2.97 -4.72 15.14
CA ARG A 45 -3.32 -4.67 13.70
C ARG A 45 -4.74 -4.16 13.46
N SER A 46 -5.71 -4.53 14.29
CA SER A 46 -7.08 -4.01 14.22
C SER A 46 -7.16 -2.55 14.62
N ALA A 47 -6.42 -2.11 15.64
CA ALA A 47 -6.37 -0.72 16.08
C ALA A 47 -5.74 0.19 15.01
N LEU A 48 -4.67 -0.25 14.34
CA LEU A 48 -4.07 0.48 13.22
C LEU A 48 -5.02 0.56 12.02
N ALA A 49 -5.81 -0.49 11.75
CA ALA A 49 -6.83 -0.47 10.70
C ALA A 49 -8.01 0.47 11.03
N SER A 50 -8.34 0.65 12.31
CA SER A 50 -9.39 1.57 12.79
C SER A 50 -8.91 3.00 13.04
N GLY A 51 -7.62 3.22 13.22
CA GLY A 51 -7.05 4.50 13.65
C GLY A 51 -7.16 5.63 12.63
N TYR A 52 -7.39 5.32 11.36
CA TYR A 52 -7.53 6.33 10.29
C TYR A 52 -8.97 6.61 9.86
N GLY A 53 -9.97 6.01 10.52
CA GLY A 53 -11.38 6.38 10.41
C GLY A 53 -12.08 6.13 9.06
N GLY A 54 -11.41 5.56 8.06
CA GLY A 54 -12.00 5.17 6.77
C GLY A 54 -12.55 3.73 6.77
N SER A 55 -13.18 3.31 5.67
CA SER A 55 -13.57 1.92 5.49
C SER A 55 -12.33 1.01 5.38
N ARG A 56 -12.49 -0.28 5.76
CA ARG A 56 -11.42 -1.27 5.59
C ARG A 56 -10.99 -1.36 4.12
N ALA A 57 -11.97 -1.39 3.21
CA ALA A 57 -11.73 -1.45 1.77
C ALA A 57 -10.95 -0.22 1.27
N GLY A 58 -11.38 0.99 1.65
CA GLY A 58 -10.71 2.21 1.25
C GLY A 58 -9.28 2.31 1.75
N ASN A 59 -9.04 1.93 3.02
CA ASN A 59 -7.68 1.91 3.59
C ASN A 59 -6.77 0.92 2.86
N ALA A 60 -7.28 -0.28 2.55
CA ALA A 60 -6.53 -1.30 1.80
C ALA A 60 -6.23 -0.84 0.36
N ALA A 61 -7.21 -0.23 -0.31
CA ALA A 61 -7.04 0.33 -1.64
C ALA A 61 -5.99 1.43 -1.69
N LEU A 62 -6.03 2.39 -0.76
CA LEU A 62 -5.04 3.46 -0.72
C LEU A 62 -3.62 2.93 -0.41
N ASN A 63 -3.48 1.97 0.53
CA ASN A 63 -2.19 1.34 0.80
C ASN A 63 -1.61 0.68 -0.46
N TRP A 64 -2.46 -0.06 -1.19
CA TRP A 64 -2.04 -0.68 -2.44
C TRP A 64 -1.60 0.38 -3.47
N ALA A 65 -2.40 1.42 -3.68
CA ALA A 65 -2.11 2.48 -4.64
C ALA A 65 -0.80 3.21 -4.31
N GLU A 66 -0.58 3.56 -3.04
CA GLU A 66 0.64 4.20 -2.57
C GLU A 66 1.88 3.33 -2.76
N GLY A 67 1.77 2.02 -2.58
CA GLY A 67 2.87 1.06 -2.72
C GLY A 67 3.18 0.65 -4.16
N HIS A 68 2.19 0.62 -5.05
CA HIS A 68 2.34 0.02 -6.39
C HIS A 68 2.19 1.01 -7.56
N ALA A 69 1.45 2.10 -7.37
CA ALA A 69 1.14 3.03 -8.46
C ALA A 69 1.87 4.37 -8.34
N ARG A 70 2.42 4.70 -7.18
CA ARG A 70 3.16 5.95 -6.97
C ARG A 70 4.30 6.09 -7.98
N GLY A 71 4.34 7.22 -8.68
CA GLY A 71 5.37 7.52 -9.66
C GLY A 71 5.13 6.93 -11.05
N CYS A 72 4.12 6.07 -11.26
CA CYS A 72 3.69 5.64 -12.59
C CYS A 72 3.17 6.84 -13.40
N TRP A 73 3.24 6.79 -14.72
CA TRP A 73 2.74 7.86 -15.56
C TRP A 73 1.20 7.87 -15.62
N TYR A 74 0.64 9.06 -15.87
CA TYR A 74 -0.74 9.14 -16.32
C TYR A 74 -0.85 8.66 -17.77
N SER A 75 -1.84 7.82 -18.03
CA SER A 75 -2.20 7.39 -19.39
C SER A 75 -3.72 7.27 -19.49
N TYR A 76 -4.35 8.02 -20.38
CA TYR A 76 -5.81 7.96 -20.57
C TYR A 76 -6.24 6.54 -20.95
N GLY A 77 -7.25 5.99 -20.27
CA GLY A 77 -7.71 4.61 -20.44
C GLY A 77 -6.76 3.56 -19.84
N GLY A 78 -5.71 3.96 -19.13
CA GLY A 78 -4.75 3.05 -18.54
C GLY A 78 -5.14 2.59 -17.13
N SER A 79 -4.76 1.34 -16.80
CA SER A 79 -5.06 0.68 -15.52
C SER A 79 -3.88 -0.12 -14.96
N SER A 80 -2.67 0.15 -15.42
CA SER A 80 -1.42 -0.46 -14.97
C SER A 80 -0.28 0.54 -15.01
N CYS A 81 0.86 0.24 -14.38
CA CYS A 81 2.00 1.15 -14.36
C CYS A 81 2.65 1.36 -15.75
N SER A 82 2.48 0.42 -16.65
CA SER A 82 2.91 0.52 -18.04
C SER A 82 1.70 0.19 -18.95
N PRO A 83 1.20 1.13 -19.74
CA PRO A 83 1.74 2.46 -20.05
C PRO A 83 1.44 3.55 -19.01
N GLY A 84 0.56 3.33 -18.04
CA GLY A 84 0.18 4.27 -16.98
C GLY A 84 -1.24 4.06 -16.51
N TYR A 85 -1.66 4.86 -15.54
CA TYR A 85 -3.02 4.89 -15.01
C TYR A 85 -3.75 6.16 -15.43
N ASP A 86 -5.05 6.07 -15.73
CA ASP A 86 -5.94 7.22 -15.57
C ASP A 86 -6.57 7.22 -14.17
N CYS A 87 -7.39 8.24 -13.87
CA CYS A 87 -7.98 8.41 -12.55
C CYS A 87 -8.87 7.23 -12.12
N SER A 88 -9.74 6.78 -13.01
CA SER A 88 -10.66 5.65 -12.76
C SER A 88 -9.95 4.30 -12.81
N GLY A 89 -8.97 4.15 -13.69
CA GLY A 89 -8.16 2.93 -13.78
C GLY A 89 -7.29 2.71 -12.54
N LEU A 90 -6.74 3.79 -11.98
CA LEU A 90 -6.05 3.72 -10.69
C LEU A 90 -6.98 3.28 -9.57
N VAL A 91 -8.16 3.88 -9.46
CA VAL A 91 -9.16 3.52 -8.44
C VAL A 91 -9.64 2.09 -8.60
N MET A 92 -9.95 1.67 -9.84
CA MET A 92 -10.31 0.28 -10.14
C MET A 92 -9.22 -0.71 -9.70
N ALA A 93 -7.97 -0.46 -10.07
CA ALA A 93 -6.84 -1.32 -9.70
C ALA A 93 -6.60 -1.33 -8.18
N ALA A 94 -6.67 -0.17 -7.54
CA ALA A 94 -6.46 -0.03 -6.09
C ALA A 94 -7.49 -0.81 -5.28
N PHE A 95 -8.77 -0.68 -5.60
CA PHE A 95 -9.83 -1.42 -4.90
C PHE A 95 -9.85 -2.89 -5.30
N GLY A 96 -9.61 -3.22 -6.56
CA GLY A 96 -9.53 -4.61 -7.03
C GLY A 96 -8.42 -5.39 -6.34
N HIS A 97 -7.21 -4.89 -6.39
CA HIS A 97 -6.04 -5.57 -5.80
C HIS A 97 -5.93 -5.39 -4.28
N GLY A 98 -6.29 -4.21 -3.76
CA GLY A 98 -6.16 -3.91 -2.34
C GLY A 98 -7.29 -4.47 -1.50
N ALA A 99 -8.52 -4.49 -2.01
CA ALA A 99 -9.72 -4.85 -1.25
C ALA A 99 -10.57 -5.97 -1.87
N GLY A 100 -10.23 -6.46 -3.06
CA GLY A 100 -11.02 -7.46 -3.78
C GLY A 100 -12.34 -6.91 -4.38
N ILE A 101 -12.48 -5.57 -4.47
CA ILE A 101 -13.68 -4.91 -4.98
C ILE A 101 -13.36 -4.27 -6.33
N TRP A 102 -13.78 -4.90 -7.40
CA TRP A 102 -13.58 -4.39 -8.75
C TRP A 102 -14.65 -3.36 -9.11
N LEU A 103 -14.24 -2.10 -9.15
CA LEU A 103 -15.08 -0.98 -9.58
C LEU A 103 -15.02 -0.82 -11.12
N PRO A 104 -16.03 -0.20 -11.76
CA PRO A 104 -15.97 0.08 -13.20
C PRO A 104 -14.80 0.99 -13.56
N HIS A 105 -14.17 0.77 -14.75
CA HIS A 105 -13.14 1.67 -15.29
C HIS A 105 -13.79 2.88 -15.99
N SER A 106 -14.57 3.62 -15.24
CA SER A 106 -15.21 4.87 -15.68
C SER A 106 -15.73 5.61 -14.46
N THR A 107 -15.36 6.86 -14.28
CA THR A 107 -15.87 7.72 -13.19
C THR A 107 -17.39 7.82 -13.20
N TYR A 108 -17.99 8.00 -14.37
CA TYR A 108 -19.43 8.07 -14.52
C TYR A 108 -20.13 6.77 -14.05
N SER A 109 -19.61 5.62 -14.49
CA SER A 109 -20.15 4.32 -14.10
C SER A 109 -19.91 3.99 -12.63
N MET A 110 -18.84 4.50 -12.03
CA MET A 110 -18.58 4.37 -10.59
C MET A 110 -19.67 5.02 -9.76
N LEU A 111 -20.15 6.21 -10.14
CA LEU A 111 -21.18 6.95 -9.38
C LEU A 111 -22.48 6.17 -9.18
N GLY A 112 -22.82 5.26 -10.10
CA GLY A 112 -23.97 4.35 -10.00
C GLY A 112 -23.65 2.98 -9.40
N ASN A 113 -22.43 2.72 -8.94
CA ASN A 113 -22.03 1.40 -8.48
C ASN A 113 -22.54 1.14 -7.05
N ARG A 114 -23.06 -0.08 -6.82
CA ARG A 114 -23.65 -0.50 -5.52
C ARG A 114 -22.69 -0.45 -4.33
N HIS A 115 -21.38 -0.51 -4.57
CA HIS A 115 -20.37 -0.43 -3.53
C HIS A 115 -20.05 0.99 -3.09
N LEU A 116 -20.52 2.01 -3.82
CA LEU A 116 -20.28 3.41 -3.51
C LEU A 116 -21.45 4.01 -2.73
N HIS A 117 -21.19 4.41 -1.50
CA HIS A 117 -22.16 5.06 -0.63
C HIS A 117 -21.79 6.54 -0.44
N ARG A 118 -22.67 7.42 -0.90
CA ARG A 118 -22.43 8.87 -0.79
C ARG A 118 -22.34 9.30 0.66
N ILE A 119 -21.35 10.12 0.97
CA ILE A 119 -21.14 10.76 2.28
C ILE A 119 -20.96 12.27 2.08
N SER A 120 -21.07 13.05 3.16
CA SER A 120 -20.69 14.46 3.08
C SER A 120 -19.16 14.62 2.95
N LEU A 121 -18.72 15.70 2.32
CA LEU A 121 -17.28 15.99 2.20
C LEU A 121 -16.60 16.10 3.57
N SER A 122 -17.32 16.64 4.57
CA SER A 122 -16.82 16.75 5.96
C SER A 122 -16.68 15.41 6.68
N GLN A 123 -17.35 14.37 6.21
CA GLN A 123 -17.26 13.01 6.73
C GLN A 123 -16.22 12.14 6.00
N ALA A 124 -15.58 12.70 4.97
CA ALA A 124 -14.58 11.98 4.23
C ALA A 124 -13.39 11.57 5.12
N ARG A 125 -12.96 10.33 5.00
CA ARG A 125 -11.86 9.71 5.74
C ARG A 125 -10.86 9.12 4.75
N ARG A 126 -9.73 8.67 5.28
CA ARG A 126 -8.71 7.99 4.49
C ARG A 126 -9.32 6.83 3.68
N GLY A 127 -9.01 6.77 2.38
CA GLY A 127 -9.48 5.73 1.46
C GLY A 127 -10.87 5.98 0.86
N ASP A 128 -11.57 7.05 1.26
CA ASP A 128 -12.83 7.43 0.61
C ASP A 128 -12.54 8.02 -0.78
N LEU A 129 -13.45 7.84 -1.72
CA LEU A 129 -13.33 8.37 -3.07
C LEU A 129 -13.81 9.81 -3.15
N MET A 130 -13.00 10.67 -3.72
CA MET A 130 -13.26 12.09 -3.91
C MET A 130 -13.50 12.34 -5.40
N PHE A 131 -14.72 12.75 -5.75
CA PHE A 131 -15.11 13.02 -7.13
C PHE A 131 -15.08 14.52 -7.43
N TYR A 132 -14.57 14.85 -8.61
CA TYR A 132 -14.52 16.19 -9.18
C TYR A 132 -15.48 16.22 -10.38
N GLY A 133 -16.75 16.42 -10.09
CA GLY A 133 -17.84 16.18 -11.04
C GLY A 133 -17.94 14.70 -11.41
N SER A 134 -18.35 14.40 -12.64
CA SER A 134 -18.43 13.03 -13.17
C SER A 134 -17.17 12.62 -13.96
N GLY A 135 -16.21 13.52 -14.13
CA GLY A 135 -15.07 13.34 -15.04
C GLY A 135 -13.78 12.90 -14.35
N HIS A 136 -13.67 13.03 -13.02
CA HIS A 136 -12.42 12.72 -12.32
C HIS A 136 -12.66 12.20 -10.91
N VAL A 137 -11.77 11.31 -10.45
CA VAL A 137 -11.83 10.68 -9.12
C VAL A 137 -10.43 10.46 -8.55
N GLU A 138 -10.28 10.67 -7.24
CA GLU A 138 -9.05 10.44 -6.49
C GLU A 138 -9.37 9.76 -5.15
N ILE A 139 -8.37 9.22 -4.47
CA ILE A 139 -8.53 8.57 -3.16
C ILE A 139 -8.10 9.55 -2.07
N ASN A 140 -8.97 9.77 -1.09
CA ASN A 140 -8.68 10.66 0.04
C ASN A 140 -7.56 10.11 0.92
N THR A 141 -6.64 10.97 1.36
CA THR A 141 -5.58 10.61 2.31
C THR A 141 -5.97 10.96 3.75
N ILE A 142 -5.07 10.74 4.69
CA ILE A 142 -5.28 11.19 6.09
C ILE A 142 -5.09 12.70 6.27
N TRP A 143 -4.38 13.32 5.32
CA TRP A 143 -4.06 14.75 5.40
C TRP A 143 -5.22 15.59 4.93
N TYR A 144 -5.51 16.65 5.65
CA TYR A 144 -6.57 17.57 5.32
C TYR A 144 -6.38 18.15 3.90
N HIS A 145 -7.44 18.07 3.10
CA HIS A 145 -7.45 18.58 1.72
C HIS A 145 -6.34 17.98 0.82
N GLN A 146 -6.06 16.68 1.00
CA GLN A 146 -5.09 15.99 0.16
C GLN A 146 -5.65 14.66 -0.33
N THR A 147 -5.40 14.36 -1.60
CA THR A 147 -5.79 13.13 -2.28
C THR A 147 -4.58 12.46 -2.94
N PHE A 148 -4.73 11.19 -3.25
CA PHE A 148 -3.79 10.40 -4.05
C PHE A 148 -4.48 9.97 -5.33
N GLY A 149 -3.87 10.26 -6.50
CA GLY A 149 -4.53 10.01 -7.77
C GLY A 149 -3.60 10.06 -8.99
N ALA A 150 -4.18 9.65 -10.12
CA ALA A 150 -3.64 9.87 -11.46
C ALA A 150 -4.33 11.12 -12.03
N HIS A 151 -3.64 12.27 -12.01
CA HIS A 151 -4.25 13.57 -12.18
C HIS A 151 -4.57 13.93 -13.64
N HIS A 152 -3.55 13.98 -14.50
CA HIS A 152 -3.70 14.27 -15.93
C HIS A 152 -2.42 13.95 -16.71
N SER A 153 -2.50 14.01 -18.05
CA SER A 153 -1.37 13.79 -18.95
C SER A 153 -0.17 14.65 -18.57
N GLY A 154 1.02 14.07 -18.69
CA GLY A 154 2.28 14.72 -18.33
C GLY A 154 2.60 14.69 -16.84
N GLN A 155 1.75 14.10 -16.00
CA GLN A 155 2.01 13.95 -14.57
C GLN A 155 2.15 12.49 -14.15
N ARG A 156 2.78 12.29 -13.00
CA ARG A 156 2.88 11.00 -12.35
C ARG A 156 1.81 10.85 -11.29
N VAL A 157 1.38 9.62 -11.07
CA VAL A 157 0.51 9.23 -9.95
C VAL A 157 1.15 9.63 -8.63
N GLY A 158 0.39 10.31 -7.79
CA GLY A 158 0.91 10.81 -6.52
C GLY A 158 -0.10 11.62 -5.71
N LEU A 159 0.43 12.36 -4.76
CA LEU A 159 -0.35 13.23 -3.87
C LEU A 159 -0.66 14.56 -4.53
N ARG A 160 -1.87 15.07 -4.28
CA ARG A 160 -2.28 16.42 -4.66
C ARG A 160 -3.03 17.09 -3.50
N LYS A 161 -2.75 18.37 -3.28
CA LYS A 161 -3.56 19.22 -2.40
C LYS A 161 -4.70 19.84 -3.19
N TRP A 162 -5.84 20.02 -2.55
CA TRP A 162 -6.95 20.79 -3.11
C TRP A 162 -6.56 22.26 -3.24
N SER A 163 -7.25 22.93 -4.11
CA SER A 163 -7.14 24.37 -4.29
C SER A 163 -8.54 24.98 -4.47
N PRO A 164 -8.71 26.29 -4.40
CA PRO A 164 -9.99 26.94 -4.66
C PRO A 164 -10.60 26.58 -6.03
N TRP A 165 -9.74 26.30 -7.00
CA TRP A 165 -10.12 25.97 -8.38
C TRP A 165 -10.22 24.47 -8.66
N TRP A 166 -9.65 23.66 -7.78
CA TRP A 166 -9.63 22.19 -7.91
C TRP A 166 -9.88 21.55 -6.56
N HIS A 167 -11.15 21.28 -6.29
CA HIS A 167 -11.62 20.61 -5.07
C HIS A 167 -12.74 19.64 -5.40
N PRO A 168 -12.90 18.56 -4.62
CA PRO A 168 -13.94 17.58 -4.88
C PRO A 168 -15.35 18.18 -4.63
N THR A 169 -16.30 17.70 -5.43
CA THR A 169 -17.71 18.09 -5.35
C THR A 169 -18.56 17.04 -4.66
N ALA A 170 -18.04 15.81 -4.53
CA ALA A 170 -18.73 14.71 -3.84
C ALA A 170 -17.70 13.73 -3.24
N ALA A 171 -18.12 13.06 -2.17
CA ALA A 171 -17.36 12.00 -1.52
C ALA A 171 -18.17 10.72 -1.41
N TYR A 172 -17.52 9.58 -1.58
CA TYR A 172 -18.14 8.27 -1.49
C TYR A 172 -17.24 7.32 -0.69
N ARG A 173 -17.88 6.52 0.16
CA ARG A 173 -17.24 5.42 0.88
C ARG A 173 -17.54 4.11 0.20
N VAL A 174 -16.52 3.24 0.11
CA VAL A 174 -16.65 1.91 -0.50
C VAL A 174 -16.69 0.85 0.60
N TRP A 175 -17.74 0.01 0.57
CA TRP A 175 -17.87 -1.22 1.37
C TRP A 175 -18.76 -2.26 0.68
#